data_0f80ef4b4a136b9c85124d38f89ab0bb
#
_entry.id   0f80ef4b4a136b9c85124d38f89ab0bb
#
_cell.length_a   1.000
_cell.length_b   1.000
_cell.length_c   1.000
_cell.angle_alpha   90.00
_cell.angle_beta   90.00
_cell.angle_gamma   90.00
#
_symmetry.space_group_name_H-M   'P 1'
#
loop_
_entity.id
_entity.type
_entity.pdbx_description
1 polymer ?
#
loop_
_entity_poly.entity_id
_entity_poly.type
_entity_poly.pdbx_seq_one_letter_code
_entity_poly.pdbx_strand_id
1 'polypeptide(L)' 'MLEKKLKPYLVGYVNGHYEEVDDQLVFAYDELHAIETILQTFDDAKFVYESKQLAH' A
#
# COMPACT_ATOMS: atom_id res chain seq x y z
N MET A 1 -20.59 6.14 17.19
CA MET A 1 -19.15 6.07 16.95
C MET A 1 -18.88 5.37 15.63
N LEU A 2 -17.96 5.93 14.88
CA LEU A 2 -17.62 5.35 13.59
C LEU A 2 -16.53 4.29 13.76
N GLU A 3 -16.76 3.15 13.16
CA GLU A 3 -15.76 2.11 13.13
C GLU A 3 -15.01 2.18 11.83
N LYS A 4 -13.70 2.09 11.93
CA LYS A 4 -12.88 2.01 10.74
C LYS A 4 -12.71 0.55 10.38
N LYS A 5 -12.88 0.27 9.11
CA LYS A 5 -12.72 -1.08 8.60
C LYS A 5 -11.55 -1.12 7.65
N LEU A 6 -10.82 -2.21 7.69
CA LEU A 6 -9.73 -2.43 6.75
C LEU A 6 -10.31 -2.69 5.38
N LYS A 7 -9.70 -2.06 4.39
CA LYS A 7 -10.10 -2.19 3.00
C LYS A 7 -8.93 -2.69 2.19
N PRO A 8 -9.18 -3.45 1.14
CA PRO A 8 -8.08 -3.93 0.31
C PRO A 8 -7.59 -2.84 -0.65
N TYR A 9 -6.29 -2.71 -0.73
CA TYR A 9 -5.64 -1.79 -1.65
C TYR A 9 -4.60 -2.55 -2.45
N LEU A 10 -4.46 -2.19 -3.72
CA LEU A 10 -3.34 -2.63 -4.53
C LEU A 10 -2.36 -1.48 -4.63
N VAL A 11 -1.14 -1.74 -4.20
CA VAL A 11 -0.13 -0.70 -4.10
C VAL A 11 1.05 -1.08 -4.97
N GLY A 12 1.49 -0.13 -5.79
CA GLY A 12 2.72 -0.29 -6.56
C GLY A 12 3.82 0.53 -5.94
N TYR A 13 4.97 -0.07 -5.77
CA TYR A 13 6.08 0.64 -5.16
C TYR A 13 7.40 0.24 -5.83
N VAL A 14 8.42 1.02 -5.56
CA VAL A 14 9.76 0.75 -6.07
C VAL A 14 10.63 0.29 -4.91
N ASN A 15 11.31 -0.82 -5.08
CA ASN A 15 12.14 -1.39 -4.02
C ASN A 15 13.57 -0.84 -4.06
N GLY A 16 14.41 -1.37 -3.19
CA GLY A 16 15.78 -0.90 -3.06
C GLY A 16 16.66 -1.18 -4.27
N HIS A 17 16.22 -2.07 -5.14
CA HIS A 17 16.94 -2.37 -6.38
C HIS A 17 16.37 -1.59 -7.56
N TYR A 18 15.49 -0.62 -7.28
CA TYR A 18 14.82 0.20 -8.30
C TYR A 18 13.93 -0.64 -9.21
N GLU A 19 13.42 -1.72 -8.68
CA GLU A 19 12.46 -2.54 -9.40
C GLU A 19 11.05 -2.15 -9.00
N GLU A 20 10.15 -2.15 -9.98
CA GLU A 20 8.75 -1.85 -9.71
C GLU A 20 8.05 -3.13 -9.26
N VAL A 21 7.39 -3.05 -8.11
CA VAL A 21 6.57 -4.13 -7.61
C VAL A 21 5.12 -3.69 -7.74
N ASP A 22 4.38 -4.36 -8.61
CA ASP A 22 3.00 -3.99 -8.90
C ASP A 22 2.04 -4.84 -8.09
N ASP A 23 0.87 -4.25 -7.80
CA ASP A 23 -0.27 -4.98 -7.28
C ASP A 23 0.02 -5.70 -5.98
N GLN A 24 0.75 -5.04 -5.10
CA GLN A 24 0.96 -5.57 -3.76
C GLN A 24 -0.31 -5.36 -2.95
N LEU A 25 -0.95 -6.44 -2.54
CA LEU A 25 -2.17 -6.36 -1.77
C LEU A 25 -1.86 -5.97 -0.33
N VAL A 26 -2.59 -4.99 0.17
CA VAL A 26 -2.46 -4.56 1.55
C VAL A 26 -3.84 -4.16 2.06
N PHE A 27 -4.11 -4.45 3.32
CA PHE A 27 -5.35 -4.03 3.97
C PHE A 27 -5.06 -2.83 4.85
N ALA A 28 -5.82 -1.77 4.64
CA ALA A 28 -5.57 -0.50 5.33
C ALA A 28 -6.87 0.25 5.50
N TYR A 29 -6.85 1.24 6.37
CA TYR A 29 -8.05 2.04 6.65
C TYR A 29 -8.32 3.07 5.57
N ASP A 30 -7.27 3.56 4.93
CA ASP A 30 -7.41 4.52 3.85
C ASP A 30 -6.15 4.46 3.00
N GLU A 31 -6.11 5.30 1.97
CA GLU A 31 -5.00 5.26 1.03
C GLU A 31 -3.68 5.63 1.69
N LEU A 32 -3.69 6.66 2.53
CA LEU A 32 -2.46 7.06 3.20
C LEU A 32 -1.94 5.94 4.10
N HIS A 33 -2.84 5.28 4.81
CA HIS A 33 -2.46 4.17 5.67
C HIS A 33 -1.88 3.02 4.83
N ALA A 34 -2.45 2.79 3.64
CA ALA A 34 -1.93 1.74 2.76
C ALA A 34 -0.49 2.05 2.35
N ILE A 35 -0.22 3.29 2.00
CA ILE A 35 1.14 3.71 1.62
C ILE A 35 2.10 3.53 2.79
N GLU A 36 1.69 3.99 3.96
CA GLU A 36 2.54 3.86 5.14
C GLU A 36 2.79 2.41 5.49
N THR A 37 1.79 1.56 5.34
CA THR A 37 1.93 0.15 5.64
C THR A 37 2.98 -0.48 4.74
N ILE A 38 2.97 -0.15 3.45
CA ILE A 38 3.97 -0.67 2.52
C ILE A 38 5.36 -0.23 2.94
N LEU A 39 5.52 1.05 3.23
CA LEU A 39 6.85 1.58 3.57
C LEU A 39 7.38 1.01 4.87
N GLN A 40 6.49 0.64 5.78
CA GLN A 40 6.91 0.06 7.06
C GLN A 40 7.13 -1.44 6.98
N THR A 41 6.34 -2.13 6.15
CA THR A 41 6.40 -3.58 6.05
C THR A 41 7.59 -4.05 5.23
N PHE A 42 7.89 -3.33 4.16
CA PHE A 42 8.97 -3.70 3.25
C PHE A 42 10.12 -2.73 3.45
N ASP A 43 11.15 -3.20 4.15
CA ASP A 43 12.28 -2.34 4.51
C ASP A 43 12.96 -1.71 3.31
N ASP A 44 12.93 -2.40 2.18
CA ASP A 44 13.61 -1.92 0.98
C ASP A 44 12.70 -1.09 0.08
N ALA A 45 11.46 -0.82 0.48
CA ALA A 45 10.59 0.02 -0.31
C ALA A 45 11.11 1.45 -0.31
N LYS A 46 11.31 2.01 -1.50
CA LYS A 46 11.81 3.38 -1.65
C LYS A 46 10.68 4.38 -1.67
N PHE A 47 9.69 4.13 -2.53
CA PHE A 47 8.52 5.01 -2.60
C PHE A 47 7.38 4.27 -3.28
N VAL A 48 6.18 4.78 -3.04
CA VAL A 48 4.96 4.24 -3.63
C VAL A 48 4.61 5.12 -4.82
N TYR A 49 4.36 4.51 -5.97
CA TYR A 49 3.99 5.27 -7.16
C TYR A 49 2.51 5.12 -7.51
N GLU A 50 1.85 4.16 -6.91
CA GLU A 50 0.43 3.96 -7.19
C GLU A 50 -0.22 3.28 -6.00
N SER A 51 -1.44 3.71 -5.69
CA SER A 51 -2.24 3.07 -4.66
C SER A 51 -3.69 3.21 -5.05
N LYS A 52 -4.41 2.10 -5.13
CA LYS A 52 -5.82 2.18 -5.46
C LYS A 52 -6.60 1.18 -4.64
N GLN A 53 -7.78 1.59 -4.23
CA GLN A 53 -8.65 0.74 -3.46
C GLN A 53 -9.37 -0.21 -4.41
N LEU A 54 -9.36 -1.49 -4.02
CA LEU A 54 -10.11 -2.47 -4.79
C LEU A 54 -11.59 -2.25 -4.57
N ALA A 55 -12.37 -2.54 -5.60
CA ALA A 55 -13.80 -2.43 -5.50
C ALA A 55 -14.31 -3.41 -4.46
N HIS A 56 -15.34 -2.99 -3.79
CA HIS A 56 -15.96 -3.80 -2.75
C HIS A 56 -17.23 -4.46 -3.25
#